data_14c8fe3906a2837382ad4b544744f097
#
_entry.id   14c8fe3906a2837382ad4b544744f097
#
_cell.length_a   1.000
_cell.length_b   1.000
_cell.length_c   1.000
_cell.angle_alpha   90.00
_cell.angle_beta   90.00
_cell.angle_gamma   90.00
#
_symmetry.space_group_name_H-M   'P 1'
#
loop_
_entity.id
_entity.type
_entity.pdbx_description
1 polymer ?
#
loop_
_entity_poly.entity_id
_entity_poly.type
_entity_poly.pdbx_seq_one_letter_code
_entity_poly.pdbx_strand_id
1 'polypeptide(L)'
;MGRVTERRRVIRIRDGVVSTRPDTLVAEEPMEIRLGGKPLAITMRTPGDDFALAAGFLVSEGVLARADELAHIVYCAGATTPAPSPAGEGGSGEGMNSYNVVDVRLADGVPIPDITLERNVYTTSSCGLCGKASLDAVRTRTRWPLDADPGAPVRVTPATLAALPDRLRAAQRVFERTGGLHAAALFTVDGDLLDIREDVGRHNAVDKIIGRALQEGRLPLSSCVLMVSGRASFELAQKAVMAGIPVLAAVSAPSSLAVDLADGAGLTLIGFLRGSSMNVYAGEHRVAVPGAAG
;
A
#
# COMPACT_ATOMS: atom_id res chain seq x y z
N MET A 1 6.55 20.25 -3.89
CA MET A 1 5.51 19.22 -3.88
C MET A 1 4.91 19.09 -5.28
N GLY A 2 4.92 17.89 -5.86
CA GLY A 2 4.27 17.61 -7.14
C GLY A 2 2.76 17.88 -7.07
N ARG A 3 2.14 18.10 -8.23
CA ARG A 3 0.69 18.28 -8.32
C ARG A 3 0.01 16.93 -8.29
N VAL A 4 -0.97 16.74 -7.44
CA VAL A 4 -1.77 15.50 -7.35
C VAL A 4 -2.65 15.27 -8.60
N THR A 5 -3.03 16.36 -9.29
CA THR A 5 -3.89 16.31 -10.48
C THR A 5 -3.40 17.27 -11.56
N GLU A 6 -3.66 16.90 -12.81
CA GLU A 6 -3.39 17.72 -14.00
C GLU A 6 -4.66 17.96 -14.81
N ARG A 7 -4.77 19.13 -15.46
CA ARG A 7 -5.83 19.41 -16.41
C ARG A 7 -5.36 19.15 -17.84
N ARG A 8 -6.14 18.37 -18.58
CA ARG A 8 -5.89 18.05 -20.00
C ARG A 8 -7.15 18.34 -20.81
N ARG A 9 -6.97 18.79 -22.05
CA ARG A 9 -8.07 18.88 -23.02
C ARG A 9 -8.35 17.49 -23.58
N VAL A 10 -9.60 17.07 -23.52
CA VAL A 10 -10.05 15.78 -24.04
C VAL A 10 -11.21 15.95 -25.03
N ILE A 11 -11.30 15.06 -26.01
CA ILE A 11 -12.45 14.91 -26.85
C ILE A 11 -13.41 13.95 -26.13
N ARG A 12 -14.61 14.44 -25.84
CA ARG A 12 -15.68 13.62 -25.25
C ARG A 12 -16.71 13.28 -26.29
N ILE A 13 -17.04 12.00 -26.39
CA ILE A 13 -18.14 11.49 -27.21
C ILE A 13 -19.23 10.98 -26.26
N ARG A 14 -20.41 11.54 -26.34
CA ARG A 14 -21.58 11.11 -25.59
C ARG A 14 -22.78 11.05 -26.55
N ASP A 15 -23.41 9.87 -26.65
CA ASP A 15 -24.57 9.63 -27.53
C ASP A 15 -24.33 10.08 -28.96
N GLY A 16 -23.10 9.84 -29.51
CA GLY A 16 -22.68 10.25 -30.85
C GLY A 16 -22.28 11.73 -31.00
N VAL A 17 -22.48 12.55 -29.98
CA VAL A 17 -22.11 13.98 -29.99
C VAL A 17 -20.67 14.16 -29.53
N VAL A 18 -19.86 14.83 -30.35
CA VAL A 18 -18.45 15.11 -30.11
C VAL A 18 -18.32 16.51 -29.49
N SER A 19 -17.59 16.61 -28.39
CA SER A 19 -17.28 17.89 -27.73
C SER A 19 -15.85 17.90 -27.19
N THR A 20 -15.23 19.09 -27.14
CA THR A 20 -13.92 19.28 -26.52
C THR A 20 -14.10 19.97 -25.17
N ARG A 21 -13.54 19.38 -24.11
CA ARG A 21 -13.64 19.96 -22.77
C ARG A 21 -12.35 19.72 -21.95
N PRO A 22 -12.08 20.51 -20.91
CA PRO A 22 -11.05 20.16 -19.94
C PRO A 22 -11.50 18.95 -19.10
N ASP A 23 -10.55 18.08 -18.78
CA ASP A 23 -10.70 16.98 -17.85
C ASP A 23 -9.60 17.05 -16.78
N THR A 24 -9.86 16.46 -15.62
CA THR A 24 -8.91 16.41 -14.52
C THR A 24 -8.39 14.98 -14.38
N LEU A 25 -7.12 14.80 -14.67
CA LEU A 25 -6.43 13.52 -14.57
C LEU A 25 -5.63 13.46 -13.27
N VAL A 26 -5.44 12.25 -12.74
CA VAL A 26 -4.48 12.04 -11.65
C VAL A 26 -3.06 12.19 -12.19
N ALA A 27 -2.18 12.81 -11.41
CA ALA A 27 -0.77 12.87 -11.73
C ALA A 27 -0.09 11.56 -11.33
N GLU A 28 0.79 11.07 -12.20
CA GLU A 28 1.61 9.89 -11.98
C GLU A 28 3.06 10.25 -12.28
N GLU A 29 3.93 10.11 -11.28
CA GLU A 29 5.34 10.47 -11.38
C GLU A 29 6.21 9.36 -10.77
N PRO A 30 7.41 9.10 -11.31
CA PRO A 30 8.37 8.19 -10.69
C PRO A 30 8.86 8.75 -9.35
N MET A 31 9.14 7.88 -8.39
CA MET A 31 9.82 8.20 -7.15
C MET A 31 10.88 7.13 -6.86
N GLU A 32 12.12 7.58 -6.69
CA GLU A 32 13.22 6.74 -6.23
C GLU A 32 13.29 6.78 -4.70
N ILE A 33 13.29 5.60 -4.09
CA ILE A 33 13.51 5.42 -2.66
C ILE A 33 14.97 5.01 -2.47
N ARG A 34 15.69 5.73 -1.63
CA ARG A 34 17.06 5.44 -1.20
C ARG A 34 17.09 5.05 0.26
N LEU A 35 18.05 4.21 0.61
CA LEU A 35 18.38 3.86 1.98
C LEU A 35 19.86 4.18 2.24
N GLY A 36 20.12 5.17 3.09
CA GLY A 36 21.48 5.59 3.38
C GLY A 36 22.24 6.10 2.13
N GLY A 37 21.58 6.79 1.22
CA GLY A 37 22.11 7.31 -0.03
C GLY A 37 22.19 6.28 -1.17
N LYS A 38 21.94 4.99 -0.92
CA LYS A 38 21.98 3.94 -1.94
C LYS A 38 20.57 3.73 -2.53
N PRO A 39 20.42 3.69 -3.88
CA PRO A 39 19.15 3.38 -4.53
C PRO A 39 18.61 2.02 -4.06
N LEU A 40 17.32 1.97 -3.74
CA LEU A 40 16.65 0.76 -3.27
C LEU A 40 15.50 0.34 -4.18
N ALA A 41 14.63 1.28 -4.57
CA ALA A 41 13.49 1.00 -5.44
C ALA A 41 13.08 2.25 -6.21
N ILE A 42 12.42 2.03 -7.36
CA ILE A 42 11.69 3.08 -8.08
C ILE A 42 10.23 2.65 -8.20
N THR A 43 9.31 3.52 -7.85
CA THR A 43 7.88 3.29 -7.97
C THR A 43 7.19 4.44 -8.71
N MET A 44 6.15 4.12 -9.50
CA MET A 44 5.25 5.14 -10.04
C MET A 44 4.20 5.44 -8.98
N ARG A 45 4.04 6.72 -8.62
CA ARG A 45 3.12 7.12 -7.54
C ARG A 45 2.34 8.39 -7.89
N THR A 46 1.23 8.60 -7.23
CA THR A 46 0.61 9.92 -7.15
C THR A 46 1.38 10.77 -6.14
N PRO A 47 1.88 11.97 -6.53
CA PRO A 47 2.61 12.87 -5.64
C PRO A 47 1.85 13.17 -4.35
N GLY A 48 2.61 13.27 -3.24
CA GLY A 48 2.09 13.51 -1.90
C GLY A 48 2.22 12.28 -1.00
N ASP A 49 2.41 12.55 0.29
CA ASP A 49 2.71 11.52 1.31
C ASP A 49 3.95 10.67 0.99
N ASP A 50 4.91 11.23 0.25
CA ASP A 50 6.08 10.51 -0.28
C ASP A 50 6.96 9.94 0.85
N PHE A 51 7.07 10.64 1.98
CA PHE A 51 7.81 10.15 3.15
C PHE A 51 7.10 8.97 3.82
N ALA A 52 5.77 9.03 3.90
CA ALA A 52 4.98 7.91 4.39
C ALA A 52 5.09 6.72 3.42
N LEU A 53 5.05 6.95 2.10
CA LEU A 53 5.25 5.90 1.10
C LEU A 53 6.60 5.20 1.29
N ALA A 54 7.70 5.97 1.41
CA ALA A 54 9.05 5.41 1.60
C ALA A 54 9.17 4.64 2.93
N ALA A 55 8.65 5.18 4.02
CA ALA A 55 8.65 4.54 5.33
C ALA A 55 7.85 3.23 5.33
N GLY A 56 6.64 3.22 4.75
CA GLY A 56 5.79 2.04 4.67
C GLY A 56 6.36 0.96 3.76
N PHE A 57 7.00 1.34 2.66
CA PHE A 57 7.75 0.41 1.83
C PHE A 57 8.82 -0.32 2.66
N LEU A 58 9.60 0.41 3.48
CA LEU A 58 10.64 -0.20 4.33
C LEU A 58 10.05 -1.08 5.45
N VAL A 59 8.89 -0.76 6.01
CA VAL A 59 8.17 -1.68 6.92
C VAL A 59 7.76 -2.95 6.19
N SER A 60 7.19 -2.82 5.01
CA SER A 60 6.74 -3.94 4.17
C SER A 60 7.87 -4.89 3.77
N GLU A 61 9.10 -4.35 3.60
CA GLU A 61 10.31 -5.11 3.31
C GLU A 61 11.03 -5.63 4.58
N GLY A 62 10.49 -5.32 5.78
CA GLY A 62 11.03 -5.78 7.07
C GLY A 62 12.28 -5.04 7.54
N VAL A 63 12.56 -3.86 6.97
CA VAL A 63 13.69 -2.99 7.36
C VAL A 63 13.37 -2.21 8.62
N LEU A 64 12.16 -1.64 8.68
CA LEU A 64 11.65 -0.85 9.80
C LEU A 64 10.47 -1.56 10.47
N ALA A 65 10.37 -1.40 11.79
CA ALA A 65 9.24 -1.85 12.57
C ALA A 65 8.75 -0.76 13.54
N ARG A 66 9.63 0.09 14.04
CA ARG A 66 9.33 1.08 15.06
C ARG A 66 9.78 2.47 14.62
N ALA A 67 9.12 3.50 15.13
CA ALA A 67 9.43 4.89 14.81
C ALA A 67 10.86 5.30 15.21
N ASP A 68 11.38 4.76 16.29
CA ASP A 68 12.73 5.05 16.81
C ASP A 68 13.86 4.41 15.97
N GLU A 69 13.54 3.48 15.07
CA GLU A 69 14.48 2.93 14.08
C GLU A 69 14.70 3.88 12.89
N LEU A 70 13.83 4.89 12.73
CA LEU A 70 13.87 5.89 11.68
C LEU A 70 14.52 7.18 12.18
N ALA A 71 15.71 7.53 11.68
CA ALA A 71 16.34 8.81 12.03
C ALA A 71 15.66 9.99 11.32
N HIS A 72 15.61 9.96 10.00
CA HIS A 72 14.93 10.98 9.20
C HIS A 72 14.68 10.53 7.75
N ILE A 73 13.79 11.25 7.08
CA ILE A 73 13.50 11.12 5.65
C ILE A 73 13.62 12.49 5.00
N VAL A 74 14.33 12.57 3.88
CA VAL A 74 14.56 13.83 3.18
C VAL A 74 14.38 13.67 1.67
N TYR A 75 14.00 14.74 0.99
CA TYR A 75 14.15 14.81 -0.45
C TYR A 75 15.62 15.13 -0.80
N CYS A 76 16.18 14.41 -1.78
CA CYS A 76 17.52 14.69 -2.28
C CYS A 76 17.49 15.85 -3.27
N ALA A 77 17.98 17.02 -2.88
CA ALA A 77 18.13 18.16 -3.79
C ALA A 77 19.22 17.83 -4.84
N GLY A 78 18.90 17.97 -6.13
CA GLY A 78 19.88 17.91 -7.22
C GLY A 78 20.38 16.54 -7.65
N ALA A 79 19.77 15.45 -7.23
CA ALA A 79 20.10 14.13 -7.73
C ALA A 79 19.49 13.91 -9.14
N THR A 80 20.28 14.16 -10.17
CA THR A 80 19.98 13.68 -11.53
C THR A 80 20.34 12.21 -11.62
N THR A 81 19.39 11.30 -11.44
CA THR A 81 19.58 9.93 -11.86
C THR A 81 19.39 9.91 -13.38
N PRO A 82 20.39 9.52 -14.19
CA PRO A 82 20.15 9.36 -15.62
C PRO A 82 19.15 8.22 -15.81
N ALA A 83 17.97 8.53 -16.36
CA ALA A 83 17.09 7.51 -16.87
C ALA A 83 17.84 6.70 -17.92
N PRO A 84 17.74 5.35 -17.96
CA PRO A 84 18.26 4.58 -19.07
C PRO A 84 17.46 4.97 -20.31
N SER A 85 18.07 5.81 -21.17
CA SER A 85 17.51 6.15 -22.47
C SER A 85 17.59 4.95 -23.39
N PRO A 86 16.50 4.53 -24.03
CA PRO A 86 16.63 3.80 -25.28
C PRO A 86 17.29 4.76 -26.28
N ALA A 87 18.33 4.29 -26.96
CA ALA A 87 19.06 5.06 -27.97
C ALA A 87 18.11 5.56 -29.04
N GLY A 88 17.96 6.88 -29.17
CA GLY A 88 17.23 7.49 -30.27
C GLY A 88 16.56 8.82 -29.85
N GLU A 89 17.15 9.91 -30.39
CA GLU A 89 16.61 11.25 -30.57
C GLU A 89 16.70 12.25 -29.39
N GLY A 90 17.42 13.35 -29.70
CA GLY A 90 17.73 14.46 -28.82
C GLY A 90 16.48 15.22 -28.36
N GLY A 91 16.10 14.96 -27.14
CA GLY A 91 15.19 15.78 -26.34
C GLY A 91 15.97 16.42 -25.21
N SER A 92 15.85 17.73 -25.05
CA SER A 92 16.36 18.48 -23.92
C SER A 92 15.93 17.81 -22.60
N GLY A 93 16.88 17.15 -21.89
CA GLY A 93 16.62 16.48 -20.65
C GLY A 93 16.13 17.49 -19.61
N GLU A 94 14.82 17.56 -19.39
CA GLU A 94 14.27 18.17 -18.19
C GLU A 94 14.74 17.32 -17.01
N GLY A 95 15.65 17.90 -16.21
CA GLY A 95 16.19 17.25 -15.01
C GLY A 95 15.06 16.77 -14.12
N MET A 96 15.11 15.51 -13.69
CA MET A 96 14.14 14.91 -12.80
C MET A 96 13.97 15.84 -11.60
N ASN A 97 12.74 16.27 -11.35
CA ASN A 97 12.40 17.19 -10.28
C ASN A 97 12.97 16.67 -8.95
N SER A 98 13.64 17.51 -8.16
CA SER A 98 14.30 17.14 -6.90
C SER A 98 13.39 16.45 -5.87
N TYR A 99 12.08 16.56 -6.05
CA TYR A 99 11.06 15.90 -5.20
C TYR A 99 10.80 14.43 -5.55
N ASN A 100 11.46 13.89 -6.57
CA ASN A 100 11.26 12.50 -7.00
C ASN A 100 12.31 11.53 -6.45
N VAL A 101 13.20 12.00 -5.56
CA VAL A 101 14.18 11.14 -4.87
C VAL A 101 14.07 11.35 -3.37
N VAL A 102 13.72 10.29 -2.66
CA VAL A 102 13.56 10.27 -1.20
C VAL A 102 14.64 9.39 -0.59
N ASP A 103 15.48 9.92 0.30
CA ASP A 103 16.47 9.17 1.05
C ASP A 103 16.00 8.97 2.51
N VAL A 104 16.00 7.70 2.92
CA VAL A 104 15.66 7.28 4.28
C VAL A 104 16.94 6.97 5.03
N ARG A 105 17.09 7.53 6.22
CA ARG A 105 18.18 7.25 7.15
C ARG A 105 17.67 6.52 8.36
N LEU A 106 18.30 5.39 8.67
CA LEU A 106 18.02 4.63 9.87
C LEU A 106 18.74 5.25 11.06
N ALA A 107 18.22 5.02 12.25
CA ALA A 107 18.89 5.40 13.50
C ALA A 107 20.16 4.57 13.69
N ASP A 108 21.09 5.10 14.49
CA ASP A 108 22.36 4.43 14.80
C ASP A 108 22.10 3.04 15.41
N GLY A 109 22.84 2.04 14.93
CA GLY A 109 22.73 0.66 15.41
C GLY A 109 21.61 -0.17 14.80
N VAL A 110 20.74 0.42 13.98
CA VAL A 110 19.74 -0.35 13.22
C VAL A 110 20.43 -1.07 12.06
N PRO A 111 20.38 -2.40 12.00
CA PRO A 111 21.05 -3.14 10.94
C PRO A 111 20.42 -2.84 9.58
N ILE A 112 21.22 -2.48 8.59
CA ILE A 112 20.78 -2.42 7.22
C ILE A 112 20.75 -3.87 6.72
N PRO A 113 19.58 -4.44 6.42
CA PRO A 113 19.51 -5.79 5.89
C PRO A 113 20.24 -5.83 4.55
N ASP A 114 20.85 -6.98 4.26
CA ASP A 114 21.46 -7.23 2.95
C ASP A 114 20.33 -7.36 1.92
N ILE A 115 19.81 -6.20 1.53
CA ILE A 115 18.81 -6.10 0.47
C ILE A 115 19.62 -6.17 -0.81
N THR A 116 19.92 -7.38 -1.24
CA THR A 116 20.58 -7.61 -2.53
C THR A 116 19.76 -6.90 -3.61
N LEU A 117 20.39 -5.91 -4.23
CA LEU A 117 19.91 -5.07 -5.33
C LEU A 117 19.51 -5.84 -6.60
N GLU A 118 19.36 -7.17 -6.52
CA GLU A 118 18.90 -8.03 -7.62
C GLU A 118 17.41 -7.86 -7.95
N ARG A 119 16.66 -7.08 -7.19
CA ARG A 119 15.33 -6.63 -7.60
C ARG A 119 15.49 -5.46 -8.56
N ASN A 120 15.64 -5.82 -9.84
CA ASN A 120 15.61 -4.90 -10.98
C ASN A 120 14.79 -3.64 -10.73
N VAL A 121 15.38 -2.51 -11.10
CA VAL A 121 15.00 -1.10 -11.01
C VAL A 121 13.54 -0.76 -11.40
N TYR A 122 12.75 -1.72 -11.82
CA TYR A 122 11.32 -1.59 -12.13
C TYR A 122 10.54 -2.62 -11.31
N THR A 123 9.97 -2.20 -10.19
CA THR A 123 8.95 -2.98 -9.49
C THR A 123 7.65 -2.94 -10.30
N THR A 124 7.65 -3.55 -11.48
CA THR A 124 6.40 -3.99 -12.07
C THR A 124 5.89 -5.16 -11.26
N SER A 125 4.60 -5.24 -11.05
CA SER A 125 3.83 -6.20 -10.26
C SER A 125 3.96 -7.67 -10.67
N SER A 126 5.17 -8.15 -11.01
CA SER A 126 5.47 -9.49 -11.53
C SER A 126 6.85 -9.95 -11.10
N CYS A 127 7.12 -10.00 -9.79
CA CYS A 127 8.38 -10.57 -9.32
C CYS A 127 8.20 -12.07 -9.11
N GLY A 128 8.82 -12.87 -9.99
CA GLY A 128 8.87 -14.32 -9.95
C GLY A 128 9.73 -14.87 -8.81
N LEU A 129 9.35 -14.61 -7.56
CA LEU A 129 9.82 -15.40 -6.43
C LEU A 129 9.00 -16.69 -6.37
N CYS A 130 9.68 -17.82 -6.20
CA CYS A 130 9.00 -19.10 -5.97
C CYS A 130 8.09 -18.95 -4.76
N GLY A 131 6.76 -19.18 -4.93
CA GLY A 131 5.73 -18.85 -3.93
C GLY A 131 6.03 -19.33 -2.52
N LYS A 132 6.59 -20.54 -2.36
CA LYS A 132 6.94 -21.12 -1.04
C LYS A 132 8.07 -20.33 -0.34
N ALA A 133 9.12 -19.95 -1.06
CA ALA A 133 10.22 -19.17 -0.49
C ALA A 133 9.76 -17.77 -0.05
N SER A 134 8.77 -17.18 -0.74
CA SER A 134 8.17 -15.89 -0.38
C SER A 134 7.33 -15.99 0.88
N LEU A 135 6.56 -17.07 1.07
CA LEU A 135 5.76 -17.31 2.27
C LEU A 135 6.65 -17.46 3.51
N ASP A 136 7.70 -18.28 3.40
CA ASP A 136 8.64 -18.51 4.50
C ASP A 136 9.41 -17.23 4.86
N ALA A 137 9.77 -16.40 3.86
CA ALA A 137 10.44 -15.13 4.10
C ALA A 137 9.57 -14.13 4.87
N VAL A 138 8.26 -14.04 4.59
CA VAL A 138 7.34 -13.17 5.34
C VAL A 138 7.20 -13.65 6.78
N ARG A 139 7.00 -14.95 6.99
CA ARG A 139 6.89 -15.53 8.34
C ARG A 139 8.14 -15.30 9.18
N THR A 140 9.32 -15.39 8.59
CA THR A 140 10.60 -15.20 9.28
C THR A 140 10.88 -13.72 9.59
N ARG A 141 10.39 -12.80 8.75
CA ARG A 141 10.68 -11.36 8.87
C ARG A 141 9.67 -10.59 9.71
N THR A 142 8.43 -11.10 9.85
CA THR A 142 7.43 -10.36 10.65
C THR A 142 7.85 -10.28 12.11
N ARG A 143 7.75 -9.07 12.67
CA ARG A 143 8.03 -8.81 14.08
C ARG A 143 6.79 -8.90 14.96
N TRP A 144 5.60 -9.00 14.36
CA TRP A 144 4.31 -9.02 15.04
C TRP A 144 3.45 -10.17 14.51
N PRO A 145 3.67 -11.41 15.00
CA PRO A 145 2.81 -12.55 14.64
C PRO A 145 1.35 -12.26 15.00
N LEU A 146 0.44 -12.49 14.06
CA LEU A 146 -0.97 -12.12 14.22
C LEU A 146 -1.73 -13.02 15.21
N ASP A 147 -1.20 -14.19 15.51
CA ASP A 147 -1.80 -15.15 16.46
C ASP A 147 -1.15 -15.12 17.85
N ALA A 148 -0.23 -14.18 18.10
CA ALA A 148 0.60 -14.18 19.32
C ALA A 148 -0.09 -13.63 20.56
N ASP A 149 -1.24 -12.97 20.46
CA ASP A 149 -1.94 -12.39 21.61
C ASP A 149 -3.32 -13.05 21.82
N PRO A 150 -3.43 -14.03 22.77
CA PRO A 150 -4.71 -14.62 23.14
C PRO A 150 -5.57 -13.71 24.02
N GLY A 151 -5.07 -12.52 24.44
CA GLY A 151 -5.71 -11.73 25.48
C GLY A 151 -6.95 -10.94 25.06
N ALA A 152 -7.09 -10.56 23.78
CA ALA A 152 -8.29 -9.93 23.24
C ALA A 152 -8.39 -10.22 21.75
N PRO A 153 -9.10 -11.29 21.35
CA PRO A 153 -9.22 -11.62 19.94
C PRO A 153 -9.94 -10.50 19.20
N VAL A 154 -9.26 -9.92 18.19
CA VAL A 154 -9.88 -8.98 17.26
C VAL A 154 -11.10 -9.66 16.64
N ARG A 155 -12.28 -9.08 16.83
CA ARG A 155 -13.51 -9.55 16.21
C ARG A 155 -14.21 -8.41 15.51
N VAL A 156 -14.64 -8.65 14.28
CA VAL A 156 -15.40 -7.68 13.48
C VAL A 156 -16.71 -8.31 13.01
N THR A 157 -17.82 -7.57 13.11
CA THR A 157 -19.12 -8.09 12.69
C THR A 157 -19.27 -8.06 11.17
N PRO A 158 -20.04 -8.97 10.56
CA PRO A 158 -20.38 -8.89 9.15
C PRO A 158 -21.04 -7.56 8.76
N ALA A 159 -21.83 -6.98 9.64
CA ALA A 159 -22.48 -5.68 9.41
C ALA A 159 -21.45 -4.54 9.33
N THR A 160 -20.46 -4.53 10.23
CA THR A 160 -19.36 -3.57 10.18
C THR A 160 -18.58 -3.73 8.86
N LEU A 161 -18.18 -4.95 8.53
CA LEU A 161 -17.45 -5.24 7.27
C LEU A 161 -18.23 -4.76 6.05
N ALA A 162 -19.53 -5.03 5.98
CA ALA A 162 -20.41 -4.63 4.87
C ALA A 162 -20.46 -3.11 4.63
N ALA A 163 -20.24 -2.31 5.68
CA ALA A 163 -20.25 -0.85 5.58
C ALA A 163 -18.92 -0.25 5.12
N LEU A 164 -17.81 -0.99 5.21
CA LEU A 164 -16.47 -0.46 4.93
C LEU A 164 -16.28 0.04 3.49
N PRO A 165 -16.76 -0.66 2.44
CA PRO A 165 -16.60 -0.19 1.05
C PRO A 165 -17.24 1.17 0.80
N ASP A 166 -18.42 1.41 1.33
CA ASP A 166 -19.12 2.68 1.17
C ASP A 166 -18.43 3.80 1.95
N ARG A 167 -17.95 3.52 3.17
CA ARG A 167 -17.16 4.46 3.97
C ARG A 167 -15.85 4.81 3.28
N LEU A 168 -15.13 3.81 2.74
CA LEU A 168 -13.94 4.02 1.92
C LEU A 168 -14.28 4.92 0.72
N ARG A 169 -15.32 4.58 -0.03
CA ARG A 169 -15.72 5.30 -1.24
C ARG A 169 -16.09 6.75 -0.95
N ALA A 170 -16.82 7.00 0.12
CA ALA A 170 -17.21 8.36 0.55
C ALA A 170 -16.00 9.22 0.94
N ALA A 171 -14.91 8.61 1.40
CA ALA A 171 -13.70 9.30 1.81
C ALA A 171 -12.68 9.55 0.66
N GLN A 172 -12.87 8.93 -0.53
CA GLN A 172 -11.99 9.05 -1.70
C GLN A 172 -12.18 10.38 -2.45
N ARG A 173 -11.58 11.44 -1.98
CA ARG A 173 -11.75 12.82 -2.51
C ARG A 173 -11.11 13.03 -3.87
N VAL A 174 -9.94 12.44 -4.11
CA VAL A 174 -9.22 12.62 -5.39
C VAL A 174 -9.83 11.71 -6.45
N PHE A 175 -10.18 10.48 -6.10
CA PHE A 175 -10.89 9.56 -6.99
C PHE A 175 -12.23 10.13 -7.45
N GLU A 176 -12.99 10.78 -6.58
CA GLU A 176 -14.27 11.42 -6.95
C GLU A 176 -14.12 12.41 -8.11
N ARG A 177 -12.98 13.10 -8.17
CA ARG A 177 -12.68 14.11 -9.19
C ARG A 177 -12.04 13.55 -10.44
N THR A 178 -11.35 12.40 -10.35
CA THR A 178 -10.48 11.89 -11.43
C THR A 178 -10.87 10.50 -11.92
N GLY A 179 -11.48 9.67 -11.04
CA GLY A 179 -11.79 8.27 -11.33
C GLY A 179 -10.58 7.34 -11.45
N GLY A 180 -9.34 7.84 -11.23
CA GLY A 180 -8.09 7.16 -11.61
C GLY A 180 -7.24 6.62 -10.48
N LEU A 181 -7.73 6.54 -9.23
CA LEU A 181 -6.94 6.12 -8.07
C LEU A 181 -7.45 4.84 -7.41
N HIS A 182 -6.51 4.09 -6.86
CA HIS A 182 -6.78 3.13 -5.81
C HIS A 182 -6.81 3.81 -4.45
N ALA A 183 -7.46 3.16 -3.47
CA ALA A 183 -7.44 3.60 -2.09
C ALA A 183 -7.18 2.41 -1.16
N ALA A 184 -6.51 2.73 -0.06
CA ALA A 184 -6.45 1.92 1.14
C ALA A 184 -6.97 2.74 2.32
N ALA A 185 -7.75 2.13 3.20
CA ALA A 185 -8.23 2.77 4.42
C ALA A 185 -8.06 1.86 5.62
N LEU A 186 -7.70 2.47 6.74
CA LEU A 186 -7.57 1.82 8.03
C LEU A 186 -8.79 2.15 8.87
N PHE A 187 -9.43 1.13 9.41
CA PHE A 187 -10.61 1.25 10.26
C PHE A 187 -10.39 0.60 11.62
N THR A 188 -11.12 1.05 12.62
CA THR A 188 -11.30 0.30 13.88
C THR A 188 -12.12 -0.96 13.62
N VAL A 189 -12.19 -1.87 14.58
CA VAL A 189 -13.07 -3.06 14.53
C VAL A 189 -14.55 -2.69 14.52
N ASP A 190 -14.91 -1.50 15.00
CA ASP A 190 -16.27 -0.95 14.98
C ASP A 190 -16.59 -0.23 13.65
N GLY A 191 -15.58 -0.11 12.79
CA GLY A 191 -15.71 0.47 11.45
C GLY A 191 -15.48 1.98 11.39
N ASP A 192 -14.94 2.62 12.41
CA ASP A 192 -14.58 4.03 12.35
C ASP A 192 -13.32 4.22 11.50
N LEU A 193 -13.37 5.20 10.60
CA LEU A 193 -12.24 5.51 9.72
C LEU A 193 -11.11 6.19 10.50
N LEU A 194 -9.93 5.56 10.53
CA LEU A 194 -8.74 6.08 11.17
C LEU A 194 -7.82 6.84 10.19
N ASP A 195 -7.64 6.30 9.00
CA ASP A 195 -6.82 6.92 7.95
C ASP A 195 -7.26 6.42 6.57
N ILE A 196 -7.02 7.23 5.53
CA ILE A 196 -7.23 6.86 4.13
C ILE A 196 -6.13 7.46 3.27
N ARG A 197 -5.61 6.66 2.33
CA ARG A 197 -4.64 7.09 1.33
C ARG A 197 -5.09 6.66 -0.06
N GLU A 198 -4.90 7.59 -1.01
CA GLU A 198 -5.19 7.37 -2.42
C GLU A 198 -3.88 7.42 -3.21
N ASP A 199 -3.71 6.49 -4.14
CA ASP A 199 -2.55 6.44 -5.05
C ASP A 199 -2.93 5.74 -6.35
N VAL A 200 -2.23 6.06 -7.45
CA VAL A 200 -2.35 5.34 -8.73
C VAL A 200 -1.95 3.87 -8.56
N GLY A 201 -1.01 3.58 -7.66
CA GLY A 201 -0.57 2.24 -7.28
C GLY A 201 -1.29 1.74 -6.01
N ARG A 202 -2.03 0.63 -6.11
CA ARG A 202 -2.70 0.02 -4.93
C ARG A 202 -1.73 -0.35 -3.80
N HIS A 203 -0.49 -0.76 -4.14
CA HIS A 203 0.55 -1.08 -3.16
C HIS A 203 1.03 0.18 -2.43
N ASN A 204 1.22 1.27 -3.17
CA ASN A 204 1.61 2.56 -2.62
C ASN A 204 0.56 3.12 -1.65
N ALA A 205 -0.72 2.96 -1.96
CA ALA A 205 -1.80 3.40 -1.06
C ALA A 205 -1.70 2.70 0.31
N VAL A 206 -1.39 1.40 0.34
CA VAL A 206 -1.17 0.65 1.58
C VAL A 206 0.13 1.07 2.26
N ASP A 207 1.23 1.25 1.52
CA ASP A 207 2.49 1.73 2.10
C ASP A 207 2.33 3.12 2.72
N LYS A 208 1.59 4.04 2.10
CA LYS A 208 1.29 5.35 2.68
C LYS A 208 0.57 5.24 4.03
N ILE A 209 -0.39 4.32 4.18
CA ILE A 209 -1.06 4.03 5.46
C ILE A 209 -0.05 3.53 6.51
N ILE A 210 0.71 2.50 6.15
CA ILE A 210 1.67 1.85 7.07
C ILE A 210 2.76 2.83 7.50
N GLY A 211 3.32 3.57 6.56
CA GLY A 211 4.38 4.52 6.85
C GLY A 211 3.91 5.70 7.69
N ARG A 212 2.66 6.15 7.51
CA ARG A 212 2.05 7.15 8.39
C ARG A 212 1.91 6.60 9.80
N ALA A 213 1.43 5.36 9.95
CA ALA A 213 1.32 4.71 11.25
C ALA A 213 2.69 4.52 11.92
N LEU A 214 3.75 4.16 11.16
CA LEU A 214 5.11 4.12 11.69
C LEU A 214 5.54 5.48 12.23
N GLN A 215 5.42 6.55 11.43
CA GLN A 215 5.84 7.91 11.80
C GLN A 215 5.11 8.43 13.04
N GLU A 216 3.88 7.99 13.27
CA GLU A 216 3.06 8.31 14.44
C GLU A 216 3.26 7.35 15.62
N GLY A 217 4.17 6.38 15.50
CA GLY A 217 4.43 5.39 16.57
C GLY A 217 3.26 4.45 16.84
N ARG A 218 2.37 4.21 15.86
CA ARG A 218 1.16 3.39 16.00
C ARG A 218 1.31 1.93 15.57
N LEU A 219 2.50 1.51 15.10
CA LEU A 219 2.73 0.10 14.80
C LEU A 219 2.98 -0.70 16.11
N PRO A 220 2.50 -1.97 16.19
CA PRO A 220 1.67 -2.69 15.23
C PRO A 220 0.20 -2.22 15.22
N LEU A 221 -0.47 -2.40 14.07
CA LEU A 221 -1.87 -2.06 13.89
C LEU A 221 -2.80 -3.23 14.27
N SER A 222 -2.56 -3.82 15.43
CA SER A 222 -3.14 -5.09 15.88
C SER A 222 -4.65 -5.08 16.13
N SER A 223 -5.26 -3.90 16.26
CA SER A 223 -6.71 -3.73 16.45
C SER A 223 -7.42 -3.11 15.25
N CYS A 224 -6.82 -3.18 14.07
CA CYS A 224 -7.33 -2.49 12.89
C CYS A 224 -7.80 -3.45 11.79
N VAL A 225 -8.66 -2.92 10.92
CA VAL A 225 -9.07 -3.53 9.65
C VAL A 225 -8.52 -2.68 8.51
N LEU A 226 -7.72 -3.29 7.62
CA LEU A 226 -7.27 -2.67 6.39
C LEU A 226 -8.26 -3.00 5.27
N MET A 227 -8.87 -1.96 4.67
CA MET A 227 -9.75 -2.09 3.53
C MET A 227 -9.09 -1.53 2.26
N VAL A 228 -9.09 -2.31 1.17
CA VAL A 228 -8.54 -1.89 -0.12
C VAL A 228 -9.61 -1.86 -1.21
N SER A 229 -9.55 -0.85 -2.08
CA SER A 229 -10.51 -0.65 -3.18
C SER A 229 -10.31 -1.61 -4.35
N GLY A 230 -9.22 -2.37 -4.36
CA GLY A 230 -8.83 -3.28 -5.44
C GLY A 230 -8.86 -4.75 -5.06
N ARG A 231 -8.02 -5.54 -5.76
CA ARG A 231 -7.78 -6.97 -5.46
C ARG A 231 -6.82 -7.10 -4.26
N ALA A 232 -6.99 -8.15 -3.46
CA ALA A 232 -6.00 -8.54 -2.46
C ALA A 232 -4.94 -9.45 -3.12
N SER A 233 -3.79 -8.88 -3.47
CA SER A 233 -2.63 -9.64 -3.96
C SER A 233 -1.78 -10.16 -2.81
N PHE A 234 -0.84 -11.08 -3.11
CA PHE A 234 0.15 -11.55 -2.16
C PHE A 234 0.86 -10.40 -1.45
N GLU A 235 1.31 -9.38 -2.23
CA GLU A 235 2.04 -8.24 -1.67
C GLU A 235 1.19 -7.41 -0.70
N LEU A 236 -0.12 -7.27 -0.95
CA LEU A 236 -1.02 -6.56 -0.02
C LEU A 236 -1.23 -7.34 1.26
N ALA A 237 -1.36 -8.68 1.18
CA ALA A 237 -1.39 -9.54 2.35
C ALA A 237 -0.07 -9.48 3.14
N GLN A 238 1.08 -9.52 2.44
CA GLN A 238 2.40 -9.35 3.05
C GLN A 238 2.49 -8.01 3.81
N LYS A 239 2.10 -6.90 3.19
CA LYS A 239 2.12 -5.57 3.83
C LYS A 239 1.26 -5.53 5.09
N ALA A 240 0.06 -6.14 5.05
CA ALA A 240 -0.81 -6.24 6.22
C ALA A 240 -0.13 -7.02 7.36
N VAL A 241 0.43 -8.21 7.06
CA VAL A 241 1.15 -9.03 8.05
C VAL A 241 2.35 -8.30 8.62
N MET A 242 3.17 -7.65 7.76
CA MET A 242 4.36 -6.91 8.18
C MET A 242 4.05 -5.69 9.03
N ALA A 243 2.84 -5.14 8.96
CA ALA A 243 2.37 -4.04 9.80
C ALA A 243 1.59 -4.50 11.04
N GLY A 244 1.44 -5.81 11.25
CA GLY A 244 0.68 -6.38 12.35
C GLY A 244 -0.83 -6.16 12.24
N ILE A 245 -1.37 -6.05 11.01
CA ILE A 245 -2.80 -5.85 10.76
C ILE A 245 -3.49 -7.23 10.66
N PRO A 246 -4.44 -7.55 11.56
CA PRO A 246 -5.04 -8.88 11.62
C PRO A 246 -6.15 -9.14 10.59
N VAL A 247 -6.71 -8.09 9.97
CA VAL A 247 -7.82 -8.22 9.01
C VAL A 247 -7.56 -7.40 7.76
N LEU A 248 -7.53 -8.07 6.60
CA LEU A 248 -7.47 -7.44 5.27
C LEU A 248 -8.77 -7.72 4.52
N ALA A 249 -9.48 -6.66 4.16
CA ALA A 249 -10.70 -6.70 3.37
C ALA A 249 -10.51 -6.05 2.00
N ALA A 250 -11.07 -6.65 0.95
CA ALA A 250 -10.93 -6.18 -0.42
C ALA A 250 -12.28 -6.19 -1.17
N VAL A 251 -12.50 -5.17 -2.00
CA VAL A 251 -13.69 -5.09 -2.89
C VAL A 251 -13.70 -6.21 -3.92
N SER A 252 -12.52 -6.68 -4.32
CA SER A 252 -12.36 -7.69 -5.37
C SER A 252 -11.70 -8.97 -4.86
N ALA A 253 -11.35 -9.88 -5.79
CA ALA A 253 -10.79 -11.19 -5.47
C ALA A 253 -9.40 -11.13 -4.82
N PRO A 254 -9.07 -12.07 -3.92
CA PRO A 254 -7.69 -12.37 -3.58
C PRO A 254 -7.02 -13.24 -4.67
N SER A 255 -5.68 -13.27 -4.66
CA SER A 255 -4.92 -14.30 -5.37
C SER A 255 -4.78 -15.56 -4.50
N SER A 256 -4.55 -16.72 -5.12
CA SER A 256 -4.32 -17.97 -4.37
C SER A 256 -3.16 -17.84 -3.38
N LEU A 257 -2.04 -17.26 -3.83
CA LEU A 257 -0.87 -17.04 -2.97
C LEU A 257 -1.15 -16.07 -1.80
N ALA A 258 -2.09 -15.13 -1.96
CA ALA A 258 -2.54 -14.28 -0.85
C ALA A 258 -3.33 -15.07 0.19
N VAL A 259 -4.13 -16.07 -0.25
CA VAL A 259 -4.84 -16.97 0.65
C VAL A 259 -3.85 -17.86 1.41
N ASP A 260 -2.89 -18.47 0.70
CA ASP A 260 -1.86 -19.31 1.31
C ASP A 260 -1.05 -18.56 2.37
N LEU A 261 -0.70 -17.27 2.09
CA LEU A 261 -0.03 -16.42 3.06
C LEU A 261 -0.93 -16.11 4.25
N ALA A 262 -2.20 -15.78 4.01
CA ALA A 262 -3.16 -15.44 5.05
C ALA A 262 -3.36 -16.60 6.03
N ASP A 263 -3.59 -17.81 5.52
CA ASP A 263 -3.70 -19.03 6.34
C ASP A 263 -2.44 -19.26 7.16
N GLY A 264 -1.28 -19.13 6.50
CA GLY A 264 -0.02 -19.41 7.14
C GLY A 264 0.46 -18.37 8.14
N ALA A 265 -0.04 -17.13 8.08
CA ALA A 265 0.34 -16.02 8.96
C ALA A 265 -0.76 -15.63 9.95
N GLY A 266 -1.90 -16.33 9.96
CA GLY A 266 -3.05 -16.02 10.80
C GLY A 266 -3.77 -14.72 10.44
N LEU A 267 -3.68 -14.27 9.17
CA LEU A 267 -4.39 -13.10 8.67
C LEU A 267 -5.83 -13.45 8.31
N THR A 268 -6.80 -12.66 8.76
CA THR A 268 -8.16 -12.75 8.24
C THR A 268 -8.23 -12.08 6.89
N LEU A 269 -8.57 -12.84 5.83
CA LEU A 269 -8.62 -12.37 4.46
C LEU A 269 -10.03 -12.42 3.90
N ILE A 270 -10.57 -11.25 3.56
CA ILE A 270 -11.91 -11.06 3.06
C ILE A 270 -11.86 -10.50 1.64
N GLY A 271 -12.56 -11.12 0.72
CA GLY A 271 -12.68 -10.65 -0.66
C GLY A 271 -14.13 -10.52 -1.11
N PHE A 272 -14.32 -9.93 -2.30
CA PHE A 272 -15.64 -9.66 -2.91
C PHE A 272 -16.60 -8.91 -1.96
N LEU A 273 -16.03 -8.04 -1.12
CA LEU A 273 -16.81 -7.28 -0.17
C LEU A 273 -17.61 -6.19 -0.89
N ARG A 274 -18.92 -6.43 -1.05
CA ARG A 274 -19.85 -5.54 -1.76
C ARG A 274 -21.23 -5.59 -1.13
N GLY A 275 -21.71 -4.46 -0.60
CA GLY A 275 -22.96 -4.44 0.17
C GLY A 275 -22.89 -5.48 1.29
N SER A 276 -23.92 -6.32 1.43
CA SER A 276 -23.97 -7.36 2.45
C SER A 276 -23.26 -8.68 2.08
N SER A 277 -22.63 -8.77 0.91
CA SER A 277 -21.96 -9.97 0.41
C SER A 277 -20.45 -9.90 0.59
N MET A 278 -19.84 -10.98 1.07
CA MET A 278 -18.40 -11.15 1.21
C MET A 278 -18.03 -12.64 1.25
N ASN A 279 -16.77 -12.93 0.89
CA ASN A 279 -16.18 -14.24 1.06
C ASN A 279 -15.02 -14.13 2.06
N VAL A 280 -15.04 -14.95 3.10
CA VAL A 280 -13.92 -15.11 4.04
C VAL A 280 -13.06 -16.26 3.53
N TYR A 281 -11.81 -15.97 3.17
CA TYR A 281 -10.88 -16.93 2.57
C TYR A 281 -9.94 -17.55 3.61
N ALA A 282 -9.66 -16.83 4.69
CA ALA A 282 -8.82 -17.27 5.81
C ALA A 282 -9.22 -16.52 7.08
N GLY A 283 -8.92 -17.09 8.25
CA GLY A 283 -9.07 -16.45 9.56
C GLY A 283 -10.51 -16.12 9.96
N GLU A 284 -11.46 -17.01 9.65
CA GLU A 284 -12.90 -16.85 9.93
C GLU A 284 -13.22 -16.61 11.41
N HIS A 285 -12.37 -17.06 12.32
CA HIS A 285 -12.54 -16.90 13.77
C HIS A 285 -12.62 -15.42 14.23
N ARG A 286 -12.11 -14.49 13.41
CA ARG A 286 -12.22 -13.04 13.68
C ARG A 286 -13.48 -12.40 13.11
N VAL A 287 -14.29 -13.14 12.34
CA VAL A 287 -15.58 -12.65 11.85
C VAL A 287 -16.67 -13.13 12.81
N ALA A 288 -17.28 -12.18 13.53
CA ALA A 288 -18.31 -12.47 14.52
C ALA A 288 -19.65 -12.81 13.83
N VAL A 289 -19.81 -14.05 13.33
CA VAL A 289 -21.06 -14.51 12.73
C VAL A 289 -22.07 -14.81 13.84
N PRO A 290 -23.26 -14.18 13.86
CA PRO A 290 -24.29 -14.53 14.82
C PRO A 290 -24.70 -15.99 14.67
N GLY A 291 -24.59 -16.79 15.75
CA GLY A 291 -25.00 -18.19 15.78
C GLY A 291 -23.89 -19.22 15.49
N ALA A 292 -22.68 -18.84 15.19
CA ALA A 292 -21.54 -19.74 15.14
C ALA A 292 -20.82 -19.76 16.51
N ALA A 293 -21.51 -20.28 17.52
CA ALA A 293 -20.87 -20.74 18.75
C ALA A 293 -20.61 -22.23 18.54
N GLY A 294 -19.35 -22.57 18.23
CA GLY A 294 -18.87 -23.95 18.21
C GLY A 294 -18.24 -24.33 19.53
#